data_96445cad499af69619c871266a676590
#
_entry.id   96445cad499af69619c871266a676590
#
_cell.length_a   1.000
_cell.length_b   1.000
_cell.length_c   1.000
_cell.angle_alpha   90.00
_cell.angle_beta   90.00
_cell.angle_gamma   90.00
#
_symmetry.space_group_name_H-M   'P 1'
#
loop_
_entity.id
_entity.type
_entity.pdbx_description
1 polymer ?
#
loop_
_entity_poly.entity_id
_entity_poly.type
_entity_poly.pdbx_seq_one_letter_code
_entity_poly.pdbx_strand_id
1 'polypeptide(L)'
;MIRKFLSIMMLLLPLAMTAQVRSERLLEKGWKFTREDAAEFSKTGFDDSAWQDVTVPHDWAIYGPFSIHNDKQNIAITQDGQKEAMEHAGRTGGLPFVGPGWYRLDFEVPEFETGKSCKLVFDGAMSHANVYINGEHSAYWPYGYNSFIVDATPYLRPGEVNELAVRLENYNESSRWYPGAGLYRNVHLVVTQDAYVPEWGTQIITEEIGAEHADVTQSTEFVVPAGKTFSDYSIHTQIFDPQGNLAAENRKNGTKYDNNVFEQDFLIENPQLWTVDTPNL
;
A
#
# COMPACT_ATOMS: atom_id res chain seq x y z
N MET A 1 -6.66 52.61 48.93
CA MET A 1 -5.93 51.80 47.96
C MET A 1 -6.52 50.42 47.93
N ILE A 2 -7.44 50.15 46.97
CA ILE A 2 -8.16 48.87 46.83
C ILE A 2 -7.46 48.13 45.70
N ARG A 3 -6.72 47.04 46.03
CA ARG A 3 -6.11 46.12 45.03
C ARG A 3 -7.21 45.17 44.51
N LYS A 4 -7.56 45.32 43.23
CA LYS A 4 -8.40 44.37 42.50
C LYS A 4 -7.54 43.13 42.16
N PHE A 5 -7.86 41.99 42.76
CA PHE A 5 -7.35 40.68 42.28
C PHE A 5 -8.18 40.27 41.07
N LEU A 6 -7.51 40.17 39.91
CA LEU A 6 -8.07 39.62 38.70
C LEU A 6 -7.76 38.11 38.72
N SER A 7 -8.76 37.27 39.04
CA SER A 7 -8.65 35.83 38.93
C SER A 7 -8.84 35.46 37.46
N ILE A 8 -7.73 35.02 36.82
CA ILE A 8 -7.77 34.39 35.50
C ILE A 8 -8.22 32.94 35.70
N MET A 9 -9.46 32.66 35.37
CA MET A 9 -10.01 31.30 35.30
C MET A 9 -9.57 30.67 33.96
N MET A 10 -8.52 29.86 34.02
CA MET A 10 -8.00 29.10 32.89
C MET A 10 -8.99 27.97 32.56
N LEU A 11 -9.79 28.15 31.50
CA LEU A 11 -10.70 27.13 31.00
C LEU A 11 -9.85 26.01 30.36
N LEU A 12 -9.62 24.93 31.08
CA LEU A 12 -9.11 23.68 30.53
C LEU A 12 -10.22 23.05 29.67
N LEU A 13 -10.22 23.34 28.38
CA LEU A 13 -10.96 22.55 27.42
C LEU A 13 -10.34 21.15 27.41
N PRO A 14 -11.10 20.08 27.65
CA PRO A 14 -10.59 18.73 27.43
C PRO A 14 -10.33 18.59 25.94
N LEU A 15 -9.05 18.44 25.54
CA LEU A 15 -8.72 17.89 24.23
C LEU A 15 -9.29 16.47 24.23
N ALA A 16 -10.41 16.29 23.57
CA ALA A 16 -10.86 14.96 23.19
C ALA A 16 -9.81 14.41 22.21
N MET A 17 -8.85 13.64 22.71
CA MET A 17 -8.01 12.80 21.87
C MET A 17 -8.94 11.75 21.27
N THR A 18 -9.39 11.98 20.04
CA THR A 18 -9.97 10.91 19.24
C THR A 18 -8.85 9.91 18.97
N ALA A 19 -8.92 8.74 19.57
CA ALA A 19 -8.00 7.66 19.29
C ALA A 19 -8.08 7.38 17.78
N GLN A 20 -6.99 7.62 17.06
CA GLN A 20 -6.93 7.36 15.63
C GLN A 20 -7.02 5.85 15.42
N VAL A 21 -8.12 5.39 14.82
CA VAL A 21 -8.39 3.95 14.60
C VAL A 21 -7.43 3.37 13.59
N ARG A 22 -6.96 4.16 12.63
CA ARG A 22 -6.01 3.80 11.57
C ARG A 22 -5.02 4.94 11.37
N SER A 23 -3.76 4.63 11.29
CA SER A 23 -2.71 5.52 10.81
C SER A 23 -2.00 4.90 9.64
N GLU A 24 -1.69 5.71 8.65
CA GLU A 24 -0.93 5.32 7.48
C GLU A 24 0.23 6.26 7.29
N ARG A 25 1.42 5.70 7.08
CA ARG A 25 2.65 6.44 6.88
C ARG A 25 3.36 5.93 5.64
N LEU A 26 3.66 6.84 4.71
CA LEU A 26 4.46 6.54 3.54
C LEU A 26 5.92 6.35 3.95
N LEU A 27 6.52 5.22 3.55
CA LEU A 27 7.94 4.91 3.73
C LEU A 27 8.69 5.31 2.46
N GLU A 28 8.92 6.62 2.32
CA GLU A 28 9.50 7.21 1.10
C GLU A 28 11.02 7.35 1.18
N LYS A 29 11.55 7.79 2.32
CA LYS A 29 12.94 8.22 2.50
C LYS A 29 13.73 7.28 3.42
N GLY A 30 15.05 7.36 3.31
CA GLY A 30 15.96 6.59 4.16
C GLY A 30 16.30 5.20 3.64
N TRP A 31 15.86 4.89 2.42
CA TRP A 31 16.19 3.62 1.80
C TRP A 31 17.63 3.55 1.30
N LYS A 32 18.23 2.38 1.49
CA LYS A 32 19.51 1.96 0.92
C LYS A 32 19.24 0.95 -0.19
N PHE A 33 20.04 1.01 -1.26
CA PHE A 33 19.88 0.14 -2.42
C PHE A 33 21.21 -0.39 -2.93
N THR A 34 21.24 -1.66 -3.34
CA THR A 34 22.35 -2.27 -4.10
C THR A 34 21.82 -3.26 -5.14
N ARG A 35 22.62 -3.48 -6.20
CA ARG A 35 22.39 -4.54 -7.21
C ARG A 35 23.21 -5.80 -6.93
N GLU A 36 23.98 -5.80 -5.87
CA GLU A 36 24.64 -7.02 -5.40
C GLU A 36 23.60 -7.96 -4.78
N ASP A 37 23.92 -9.25 -4.76
CA ASP A 37 23.01 -10.26 -4.22
C ASP A 37 23.75 -11.20 -3.26
N ALA A 38 23.42 -11.09 -1.99
CA ALA A 38 23.97 -11.95 -0.95
C ALA A 38 22.93 -12.21 0.15
N ALA A 39 22.94 -13.42 0.70
CA ALA A 39 21.97 -13.83 1.70
C ALA A 39 22.09 -13.05 3.03
N GLU A 40 23.27 -12.53 3.34
CA GLU A 40 23.52 -11.70 4.52
C GLU A 40 22.79 -10.36 4.51
N PHE A 41 22.37 -9.88 3.35
CA PHE A 41 21.65 -8.60 3.21
C PHE A 41 20.28 -8.60 3.89
N SER A 42 19.73 -9.77 4.18
CA SER A 42 18.51 -9.91 4.97
C SER A 42 18.72 -9.81 6.47
N LYS A 43 19.96 -9.93 6.96
CA LYS A 43 20.25 -10.05 8.40
C LYS A 43 20.14 -8.72 9.13
N THR A 44 19.69 -8.79 10.37
CA THR A 44 19.68 -7.66 11.29
C THR A 44 21.10 -7.17 11.56
N GLY A 45 21.28 -5.84 11.59
CA GLY A 45 22.56 -5.19 11.86
C GLY A 45 23.59 -5.33 10.74
N PHE A 46 23.14 -5.68 9.53
CA PHE A 46 24.00 -5.65 8.34
C PHE A 46 24.46 -4.21 8.06
N ASP A 47 25.74 -3.98 7.84
CA ASP A 47 26.28 -2.65 7.49
C ASP A 47 26.01 -2.35 6.02
N ASP A 48 24.99 -1.55 5.76
CA ASP A 48 24.59 -1.06 4.43
C ASP A 48 25.06 0.38 4.15
N SER A 49 25.97 0.92 4.94
CA SER A 49 26.47 2.28 4.83
C SER A 49 27.11 2.60 3.47
N ALA A 50 27.67 1.58 2.79
CA ALA A 50 28.24 1.70 1.45
C ALA A 50 27.21 1.63 0.31
N TRP A 51 25.93 1.36 0.62
CA TRP A 51 24.88 1.26 -0.39
C TRP A 51 24.42 2.64 -0.85
N GLN A 52 23.77 2.70 -2.00
CA GLN A 52 23.22 3.92 -2.56
C GLN A 52 22.00 4.39 -1.73
N ASP A 53 22.00 5.67 -1.35
CA ASP A 53 20.79 6.30 -0.81
C ASP A 53 19.77 6.51 -1.93
N VAL A 54 18.54 6.05 -1.72
CA VAL A 54 17.44 6.20 -2.67
C VAL A 54 16.17 6.64 -1.98
N THR A 55 15.26 7.19 -2.79
CA THR A 55 13.89 7.50 -2.40
C THR A 55 12.95 6.53 -3.12
N VAL A 56 11.99 5.95 -2.43
CA VAL A 56 10.95 5.12 -3.02
C VAL A 56 9.74 6.01 -3.34
N PRO A 57 9.17 5.95 -4.55
CA PRO A 57 9.39 4.99 -5.64
C PRO A 57 10.78 5.08 -6.30
N HIS A 58 11.37 3.91 -6.60
CA HIS A 58 12.66 3.78 -7.24
C HIS A 58 12.67 2.65 -8.26
N ASP A 59 13.02 2.97 -9.49
CA ASP A 59 13.24 2.02 -10.59
C ASP A 59 14.71 2.02 -10.98
N TRP A 60 15.44 0.96 -10.62
CA TRP A 60 16.89 0.91 -10.89
C TRP A 60 17.21 0.73 -12.35
N ALA A 61 16.29 0.14 -13.15
CA ALA A 61 16.59 -0.20 -14.54
C ALA A 61 16.64 1.03 -15.45
N ILE A 62 15.94 2.11 -15.06
CA ILE A 62 15.92 3.37 -15.84
C ILE A 62 17.29 4.08 -15.87
N TYR A 63 18.18 3.78 -14.96
CA TYR A 63 19.51 4.41 -14.86
C TYR A 63 20.63 3.57 -15.50
N GLY A 64 20.28 2.39 -16.06
CA GLY A 64 21.28 1.48 -16.63
C GLY A 64 22.04 0.65 -15.55
N PRO A 65 23.20 0.05 -15.92
CA PRO A 65 23.87 0.19 -17.20
C PRO A 65 23.09 -0.45 -18.36
N PHE A 66 23.03 0.27 -19.48
CA PHE A 66 22.40 -0.23 -20.70
C PHE A 66 23.42 -1.03 -21.50
N SER A 67 23.05 -2.23 -21.98
CA SER A 67 23.93 -3.09 -22.74
C SER A 67 23.12 -4.00 -23.66
N ILE A 68 23.70 -4.27 -24.87
CA ILE A 68 23.17 -5.29 -25.79
C ILE A 68 23.19 -6.71 -25.19
N HIS A 69 23.86 -6.90 -24.07
CA HIS A 69 23.92 -8.18 -23.36
C HIS A 69 22.81 -8.29 -22.27
N ASN A 70 22.11 -7.19 -22.01
CA ASN A 70 20.94 -7.17 -21.13
C ASN A 70 19.66 -7.47 -21.95
N ASP A 71 18.56 -7.77 -21.26
CA ASP A 71 17.22 -7.90 -21.85
C ASP A 71 17.21 -8.87 -23.04
N LYS A 72 17.85 -10.01 -22.89
CA LYS A 72 17.90 -11.04 -23.91
C LYS A 72 16.63 -11.87 -23.90
N GLN A 73 16.14 -12.20 -25.11
CA GLN A 73 14.98 -13.05 -25.32
C GLN A 73 15.23 -14.03 -26.44
N ASN A 74 14.82 -15.29 -26.27
CA ASN A 74 14.95 -16.33 -27.27
C ASN A 74 13.61 -16.56 -27.97
N ILE A 75 13.39 -15.91 -29.10
CA ILE A 75 12.10 -15.87 -29.80
C ILE A 75 12.28 -15.91 -31.32
N ALA A 76 11.22 -16.27 -32.05
CA ALA A 76 11.15 -16.10 -33.50
C ALA A 76 10.31 -14.85 -33.83
N ILE A 77 10.87 -13.89 -34.54
CA ILE A 77 10.15 -12.71 -35.06
C ILE A 77 9.56 -13.09 -36.41
N THR A 78 8.35 -13.66 -36.38
CA THR A 78 7.68 -14.16 -37.60
C THR A 78 7.38 -13.07 -38.61
N GLN A 79 7.20 -11.81 -38.15
CA GLN A 79 7.02 -10.65 -39.01
C GLN A 79 8.28 -10.37 -39.88
N ASP A 80 9.45 -10.77 -39.41
CA ASP A 80 10.72 -10.66 -40.14
C ASP A 80 11.07 -11.96 -40.92
N GLY A 81 10.12 -12.89 -41.01
CA GLY A 81 10.27 -14.15 -41.72
C GLY A 81 11.07 -15.21 -40.99
N GLN A 82 11.40 -15.02 -39.70
CA GLN A 82 12.10 -16.01 -38.89
C GLN A 82 11.19 -17.21 -38.61
N LYS A 83 11.76 -18.43 -38.82
CA LYS A 83 11.07 -19.70 -38.58
C LYS A 83 11.48 -20.38 -37.28
N GLU A 84 12.64 -20.03 -36.76
CA GLU A 84 13.22 -20.60 -35.56
C GLU A 84 13.49 -19.48 -34.54
N ALA A 85 13.46 -19.84 -33.26
CA ALA A 85 13.77 -18.92 -32.18
C ALA A 85 15.29 -18.60 -32.22
N MET A 86 15.59 -17.33 -32.10
CA MET A 86 16.97 -16.80 -32.03
C MET A 86 17.07 -15.84 -30.84
N GLU A 87 18.29 -15.67 -30.33
CA GLU A 87 18.53 -14.68 -29.27
C GLU A 87 18.42 -13.25 -29.84
N HIS A 88 17.55 -12.45 -29.22
CA HIS A 88 17.40 -11.03 -29.49
C HIS A 88 17.59 -10.23 -28.20
N ALA A 89 18.15 -9.04 -28.30
CA ALA A 89 18.22 -8.07 -27.21
C ALA A 89 17.31 -6.87 -27.49
N GLY A 90 16.99 -6.08 -26.45
CA GLY A 90 16.27 -4.82 -26.60
C GLY A 90 14.78 -4.92 -26.90
N ARG A 91 14.17 -6.06 -26.69
CA ARG A 91 12.71 -6.25 -26.92
C ARG A 91 11.84 -5.39 -26.02
N THR A 92 12.33 -5.00 -24.85
CA THR A 92 11.68 -4.06 -23.93
C THR A 92 11.88 -2.60 -24.32
N GLY A 93 12.67 -2.34 -25.36
CA GLY A 93 12.91 -1.00 -25.91
C GLY A 93 14.09 -0.23 -25.31
N GLY A 94 14.76 -0.73 -24.27
CA GLY A 94 15.74 0.07 -23.54
C GLY A 94 17.02 -0.64 -23.13
N LEU A 95 17.16 -1.96 -23.38
CA LEU A 95 18.30 -2.75 -22.90
C LEU A 95 18.58 -2.56 -21.39
N PRO A 96 17.54 -2.53 -20.51
CA PRO A 96 17.72 -2.22 -19.10
C PRO A 96 18.49 -3.32 -18.38
N PHE A 97 19.11 -2.97 -17.26
CA PHE A 97 19.73 -3.96 -16.39
C PHE A 97 18.68 -4.93 -15.82
N VAL A 98 18.94 -6.22 -15.98
CA VAL A 98 18.10 -7.32 -15.46
C VAL A 98 18.91 -8.10 -14.44
N GLY A 99 18.28 -8.44 -13.32
CA GLY A 99 18.91 -9.17 -12.23
C GLY A 99 18.34 -8.80 -10.86
N PRO A 100 18.99 -9.21 -9.79
CA PRO A 100 18.57 -8.91 -8.42
C PRO A 100 18.86 -7.47 -8.03
N GLY A 101 18.13 -7.03 -7.01
CA GLY A 101 18.38 -5.78 -6.30
C GLY A 101 17.83 -5.88 -4.89
N TRP A 102 18.52 -5.27 -3.94
CA TRP A 102 18.14 -5.23 -2.55
C TRP A 102 17.90 -3.81 -2.08
N TYR A 103 16.85 -3.68 -1.28
CA TYR A 103 16.51 -2.46 -0.54
C TYR A 103 16.57 -2.73 0.94
N ARG A 104 17.04 -1.75 1.71
CA ARG A 104 16.98 -1.78 3.17
C ARG A 104 16.47 -0.44 3.70
N LEU A 105 15.74 -0.49 4.82
CA LEU A 105 15.21 0.67 5.50
C LEU A 105 15.15 0.41 7.00
N ASP A 106 15.68 1.33 7.77
CA ASP A 106 15.42 1.43 9.20
C ASP A 106 14.18 2.30 9.42
N PHE A 107 13.23 1.79 10.17
CA PHE A 107 12.00 2.51 10.47
C PHE A 107 11.51 2.26 11.89
N GLU A 108 10.86 3.26 12.45
CA GLU A 108 10.27 3.16 13.78
C GLU A 108 8.77 2.85 13.66
N VAL A 109 8.28 2.04 14.57
CA VAL A 109 6.86 1.83 14.79
C VAL A 109 6.53 2.38 16.17
N PRO A 110 5.49 3.20 16.31
CA PRO A 110 5.08 3.69 17.62
C PRO A 110 4.85 2.55 18.59
N GLU A 111 5.18 2.77 19.86
CA GLU A 111 4.80 1.84 20.91
C GLU A 111 3.27 1.67 20.93
N PHE A 112 2.80 0.45 20.95
CA PHE A 112 1.38 0.14 20.99
C PHE A 112 1.10 -1.09 21.85
N GLU A 113 -0.09 -1.10 22.44
CA GLU A 113 -0.56 -2.21 23.25
C GLU A 113 -0.87 -3.45 22.38
N THR A 114 -0.93 -4.60 23.03
CA THR A 114 -1.36 -5.86 22.41
C THR A 114 -2.74 -5.71 21.74
N GLY A 115 -2.87 -6.24 20.54
CA GLY A 115 -4.13 -6.24 19.79
C GLY A 115 -4.12 -5.32 18.57
N LYS A 116 -3.16 -4.40 18.45
CA LYS A 116 -3.01 -3.62 17.21
C LYS A 116 -2.40 -4.45 16.09
N SER A 117 -2.75 -4.11 14.87
CA SER A 117 -2.23 -4.73 13.64
C SER A 117 -1.35 -3.74 12.90
N CYS A 118 -0.19 -4.21 12.46
CA CYS A 118 0.74 -3.45 11.62
C CYS A 118 0.92 -4.16 10.30
N LYS A 119 0.75 -3.46 9.20
CA LYS A 119 0.91 -4.00 7.85
C LYS A 119 1.84 -3.14 7.02
N LEU A 120 2.64 -3.79 6.19
CA LEU A 120 3.34 -3.14 5.10
C LEU A 120 2.53 -3.37 3.83
N VAL A 121 2.12 -2.30 3.18
CA VAL A 121 1.40 -2.32 1.90
C VAL A 121 2.34 -1.84 0.82
N PHE A 122 2.62 -2.72 -0.13
CA PHE A 122 3.42 -2.43 -1.30
C PHE A 122 2.47 -2.19 -2.48
N ASP A 123 2.46 -0.99 -3.04
CA ASP A 123 1.62 -0.68 -4.21
C ASP A 123 2.10 -1.37 -5.47
N GLY A 124 3.36 -1.78 -5.50
CA GLY A 124 3.97 -2.57 -6.57
C GLY A 124 5.46 -2.68 -6.41
N ALA A 125 5.99 -3.88 -6.65
CA ALA A 125 7.41 -4.22 -6.57
C ALA A 125 7.79 -5.18 -7.70
N MET A 126 8.69 -4.79 -8.58
CA MET A 126 9.06 -5.54 -9.79
C MET A 126 10.42 -6.21 -9.62
N SER A 127 10.43 -7.51 -9.49
CA SER A 127 9.40 -8.53 -9.22
C SER A 127 9.96 -9.57 -8.26
N HIS A 128 9.25 -10.67 -8.01
CA HIS A 128 9.72 -11.74 -7.12
C HIS A 128 10.21 -11.22 -5.76
N ALA A 129 9.40 -10.36 -5.15
CA ALA A 129 9.70 -9.71 -3.89
C ALA A 129 9.80 -10.72 -2.73
N ASN A 130 10.97 -10.78 -2.09
CA ASN A 130 11.17 -11.42 -0.82
C ASN A 130 11.31 -10.34 0.24
N VAL A 131 10.43 -10.32 1.21
CA VAL A 131 10.38 -9.31 2.28
C VAL A 131 10.87 -9.92 3.57
N TYR A 132 11.79 -9.22 4.23
CA TYR A 132 12.36 -9.60 5.53
C TYR A 132 12.15 -8.46 6.52
N ILE A 133 11.70 -8.79 7.71
CA ILE A 133 11.51 -7.83 8.80
C ILE A 133 12.35 -8.32 9.98
N ASN A 134 13.27 -7.49 10.47
CA ASN A 134 14.19 -7.83 11.57
C ASN A 134 14.94 -9.15 11.34
N GLY A 135 15.34 -9.40 10.09
CA GLY A 135 16.08 -10.60 9.68
C GLY A 135 15.23 -11.83 9.40
N GLU A 136 13.93 -11.79 9.67
CA GLU A 136 13.02 -12.92 9.44
C GLU A 136 12.28 -12.75 8.10
N HIS A 137 12.22 -13.85 7.29
CA HIS A 137 11.47 -13.86 6.05
C HIS A 137 9.97 -13.78 6.33
N SER A 138 9.34 -12.67 5.97
CA SER A 138 7.94 -12.39 6.29
C SER A 138 6.97 -12.63 5.14
N ALA A 139 7.43 -12.47 3.88
CA ALA A 139 6.57 -12.71 2.71
C ALA A 139 7.37 -12.94 1.43
N TYR A 140 6.73 -13.63 0.47
CA TYR A 140 7.13 -13.71 -0.92
C TYR A 140 5.98 -13.33 -1.84
N TRP A 141 6.25 -12.41 -2.80
CA TRP A 141 5.28 -11.99 -3.80
C TRP A 141 5.89 -11.98 -5.20
N PRO A 142 5.44 -12.86 -6.12
CA PRO A 142 6.11 -13.03 -7.41
C PRO A 142 5.75 -11.97 -8.46
N TYR A 143 4.52 -11.43 -8.42
CA TYR A 143 3.98 -10.59 -9.48
C TYR A 143 4.19 -9.10 -9.24
N GLY A 144 4.77 -8.41 -10.23
CA GLY A 144 5.22 -7.03 -10.06
C GLY A 144 4.16 -5.94 -10.27
N TYR A 145 3.00 -6.26 -10.87
CA TYR A 145 2.06 -5.21 -11.34
C TYR A 145 0.89 -4.92 -10.41
N ASN A 146 0.67 -5.70 -9.38
CA ASN A 146 -0.38 -5.42 -8.40
C ASN A 146 0.19 -5.18 -7.00
N SER A 147 -0.62 -4.57 -6.17
CA SER A 147 -0.32 -4.35 -4.77
C SER A 147 -0.37 -5.65 -3.97
N PHE A 148 0.39 -5.70 -2.87
CA PHE A 148 0.34 -6.79 -1.91
C PHE A 148 0.56 -6.29 -0.49
N ILE A 149 0.12 -7.10 0.48
CA ILE A 149 0.17 -6.77 1.89
C ILE A 149 1.02 -7.81 2.62
N VAL A 150 1.86 -7.32 3.52
CA VAL A 150 2.62 -8.15 4.46
C VAL A 150 2.11 -7.86 5.87
N ASP A 151 1.64 -8.88 6.58
CA ASP A 151 1.38 -8.75 8.00
C ASP A 151 2.71 -8.65 8.74
N ALA A 152 3.04 -7.44 9.13
CA ALA A 152 4.28 -7.15 9.83
C ALA A 152 4.19 -7.38 11.35
N THR A 153 2.96 -7.46 11.88
CA THR A 153 2.70 -7.52 13.33
C THR A 153 3.58 -8.52 14.10
N PRO A 154 3.73 -9.79 13.66
CA PRO A 154 4.49 -10.78 14.43
C PRO A 154 6.00 -10.54 14.42
N TYR A 155 6.52 -9.73 13.50
CA TYR A 155 7.94 -9.49 13.28
C TYR A 155 8.46 -8.18 13.87
N LEU A 156 7.56 -7.26 14.23
CA LEU A 156 7.91 -5.91 14.68
C LEU A 156 8.26 -5.87 16.17
N ARG A 157 9.08 -4.89 16.50
CA ARG A 157 9.44 -4.47 17.87
C ARG A 157 8.87 -3.07 18.09
N PRO A 158 7.66 -2.94 18.64
CA PRO A 158 7.04 -1.64 18.87
C PRO A 158 7.87 -0.77 19.81
N GLY A 159 8.00 0.52 19.50
CA GLY A 159 8.81 1.46 20.25
C GLY A 159 10.32 1.37 19.96
N GLU A 160 10.74 0.49 19.07
CA GLU A 160 12.14 0.31 18.65
C GLU A 160 12.30 0.60 17.16
N VAL A 161 13.56 0.73 16.73
CA VAL A 161 13.92 0.74 15.32
C VAL A 161 13.81 -0.69 14.78
N ASN A 162 13.11 -0.83 13.66
CA ASN A 162 12.95 -2.07 12.93
C ASN A 162 13.67 -1.98 11.59
N GLU A 163 14.19 -3.10 11.13
CA GLU A 163 14.89 -3.21 9.87
C GLU A 163 14.00 -3.94 8.84
N LEU A 164 13.76 -3.29 7.71
CA LEU A 164 13.08 -3.87 6.55
C LEU A 164 14.11 -4.13 5.46
N ALA A 165 14.18 -5.36 4.97
CA ALA A 165 14.97 -5.70 3.80
C ALA A 165 14.07 -6.32 2.73
N VAL A 166 14.23 -5.89 1.47
CA VAL A 166 13.43 -6.37 0.34
C VAL A 166 14.37 -6.76 -0.80
N ARG A 167 14.38 -8.06 -1.15
CA ARG A 167 15.05 -8.56 -2.33
C ARG A 167 14.06 -8.64 -3.47
N LEU A 168 14.41 -8.04 -4.59
CA LEU A 168 13.64 -8.12 -5.83
C LEU A 168 14.50 -8.74 -6.92
N GLU A 169 13.88 -9.35 -7.89
CA GLU A 169 14.59 -9.88 -9.05
C GLU A 169 13.77 -9.67 -10.33
N ASN A 170 14.39 -8.98 -11.28
CA ASN A 170 13.85 -8.77 -12.60
C ASN A 170 14.49 -9.80 -13.54
N TYR A 171 13.68 -10.56 -14.29
CA TYR A 171 14.15 -11.66 -15.13
C TYR A 171 14.23 -11.28 -16.60
N ASN A 172 15.18 -11.90 -17.30
CA ASN A 172 15.17 -11.96 -18.77
C ASN A 172 13.88 -12.65 -19.26
N GLU A 173 13.49 -12.36 -20.49
CA GLU A 173 12.34 -12.98 -21.17
C GLU A 173 10.97 -12.76 -20.47
N SER A 174 10.90 -11.84 -19.51
CA SER A 174 9.70 -11.63 -18.69
C SER A 174 8.62 -10.80 -19.40
N SER A 175 8.99 -9.94 -20.36
CA SER A 175 8.03 -9.07 -21.05
C SER A 175 8.53 -8.65 -22.44
N ARG A 176 7.63 -8.04 -23.25
CA ARG A 176 7.96 -7.40 -24.53
C ARG A 176 7.94 -5.87 -24.44
N TRP A 177 7.84 -5.34 -23.28
CA TRP A 177 7.82 -3.91 -22.97
C TRP A 177 8.77 -3.67 -21.82
N TYR A 178 9.08 -2.42 -21.54
CA TYR A 178 9.84 -2.04 -20.36
C TYR A 178 9.03 -2.35 -19.08
N PRO A 179 9.40 -3.37 -18.28
CA PRO A 179 8.59 -3.77 -17.12
C PRO A 179 8.82 -2.88 -15.90
N GLY A 180 9.88 -2.07 -15.89
CA GLY A 180 10.42 -1.47 -14.69
C GLY A 180 11.20 -2.46 -13.83
N ALA A 181 11.76 -1.98 -12.74
CA ALA A 181 12.44 -2.78 -11.73
C ALA A 181 12.44 -2.08 -10.38
N GLY A 182 12.43 -2.83 -9.29
CA GLY A 182 12.55 -2.25 -7.97
C GLY A 182 11.21 -1.98 -7.26
N LEU A 183 11.31 -1.20 -6.18
CA LEU A 183 10.17 -0.64 -5.49
C LEU A 183 9.67 0.59 -6.28
N TYR A 184 9.05 0.32 -7.43
CA TYR A 184 8.68 1.36 -8.39
C TYR A 184 7.37 2.09 -8.03
N ARG A 185 6.69 1.65 -6.97
CA ARG A 185 5.54 2.29 -6.35
C ARG A 185 5.76 2.49 -4.86
N ASN A 186 4.79 3.11 -4.20
CA ASN A 186 4.87 3.42 -2.78
C ASN A 186 4.90 2.18 -1.89
N VAL A 187 5.49 2.36 -0.71
CA VAL A 187 5.43 1.42 0.40
C VAL A 187 4.84 2.14 1.60
N HIS A 188 3.79 1.59 2.19
CA HIS A 188 3.07 2.17 3.31
C HIS A 188 3.20 1.31 4.55
N LEU A 189 3.37 1.94 5.70
CA LEU A 189 3.17 1.32 7.01
C LEU A 189 1.78 1.69 7.50
N VAL A 190 0.92 0.70 7.67
CA VAL A 190 -0.45 0.86 8.16
C VAL A 190 -0.55 0.26 9.54
N VAL A 191 -0.95 1.07 10.53
CA VAL A 191 -1.21 0.63 11.90
C VAL A 191 -2.68 0.82 12.20
N THR A 192 -3.36 -0.24 12.62
CA THR A 192 -4.77 -0.23 12.98
C THR A 192 -4.98 -0.68 14.43
N GLN A 193 -6.17 -0.39 14.96
CA GLN A 193 -6.64 -1.02 16.19
C GLN A 193 -6.93 -2.51 15.92
N ASP A 194 -7.34 -3.23 16.94
CA ASP A 194 -7.75 -4.63 16.86
C ASP A 194 -9.08 -4.83 16.11
N ALA A 195 -9.93 -3.79 16.08
CA ALA A 195 -11.15 -3.73 15.30
C ALA A 195 -10.97 -2.72 14.17
N TYR A 196 -11.06 -3.14 12.91
CA TYR A 196 -10.78 -2.27 11.77
C TYR A 196 -11.41 -2.79 10.47
N VAL A 197 -11.47 -1.88 9.47
CA VAL A 197 -11.73 -2.23 8.07
C VAL A 197 -10.39 -2.60 7.43
N PRO A 198 -10.24 -3.81 6.87
CA PRO A 198 -8.97 -4.23 6.23
C PRO A 198 -8.70 -3.40 4.97
N GLU A 199 -7.44 -3.45 4.52
CA GLU A 199 -7.04 -2.89 3.24
C GLU A 199 -7.88 -3.54 2.13
N TRP A 200 -8.44 -2.68 1.24
CA TRP A 200 -9.37 -3.08 0.16
C TRP A 200 -10.65 -3.77 0.64
N GLY A 201 -10.96 -3.69 1.92
CA GLY A 201 -12.16 -4.29 2.53
C GLY A 201 -13.46 -3.55 2.23
N THR A 202 -13.43 -2.48 1.41
CA THR A 202 -14.62 -1.75 0.99
C THR A 202 -14.83 -1.90 -0.50
N GLN A 203 -16.00 -2.40 -0.89
CA GLN A 203 -16.46 -2.47 -2.27
C GLN A 203 -17.64 -1.52 -2.46
N ILE A 204 -17.62 -0.73 -3.52
CA ILE A 204 -18.69 0.20 -3.89
C ILE A 204 -19.16 -0.15 -5.29
N ILE A 205 -20.48 -0.34 -5.45
CA ILE A 205 -21.10 -0.66 -6.74
C ILE A 205 -22.19 0.38 -6.98
N THR A 206 -22.21 0.96 -8.18
CA THR A 206 -23.34 1.77 -8.64
C THR A 206 -24.26 0.85 -9.44
N GLU A 207 -25.41 0.50 -8.85
CA GLU A 207 -26.36 -0.48 -9.42
C GLU A 207 -27.20 0.14 -10.53
N GLU A 208 -27.69 1.35 -10.31
CA GLU A 208 -28.51 2.08 -11.28
C GLU A 208 -28.04 3.53 -11.36
N ILE A 209 -27.99 4.05 -12.58
CA ILE A 209 -27.54 5.41 -12.85
C ILE A 209 -28.59 6.11 -13.72
N GLY A 210 -29.19 7.15 -13.20
CA GLY A 210 -30.12 8.04 -13.89
C GLY A 210 -29.72 9.50 -13.79
N ALA A 211 -30.46 10.36 -14.48
CA ALA A 211 -30.24 11.81 -14.41
C ALA A 211 -30.70 12.40 -13.05
N GLU A 212 -31.68 11.79 -12.43
CA GLU A 212 -32.29 12.28 -11.20
C GLU A 212 -31.67 11.62 -9.95
N HIS A 213 -31.24 10.36 -10.07
CA HIS A 213 -30.63 9.63 -8.96
C HIS A 213 -29.65 8.56 -9.45
N ALA A 214 -28.78 8.13 -8.54
CA ALA A 214 -27.99 6.92 -8.68
C ALA A 214 -28.10 6.08 -7.39
N ASP A 215 -28.30 4.77 -7.58
CA ASP A 215 -28.31 3.80 -6.48
C ASP A 215 -26.92 3.23 -6.29
N VAL A 216 -26.41 3.33 -5.08
CA VAL A 216 -25.05 2.89 -4.71
C VAL A 216 -25.15 1.91 -3.56
N THR A 217 -24.57 0.73 -3.74
CA THR A 217 -24.39 -0.27 -2.70
C THR A 217 -22.93 -0.31 -2.23
N GLN A 218 -22.71 -0.32 -0.93
CA GLN A 218 -21.41 -0.48 -0.32
C GLN A 218 -21.39 -1.74 0.54
N SER A 219 -20.39 -2.59 0.32
CA SER A 219 -20.03 -3.70 1.20
C SER A 219 -18.71 -3.40 1.88
N THR A 220 -18.68 -3.48 3.22
CA THR A 220 -17.48 -3.20 4.01
C THR A 220 -17.17 -4.38 4.91
N GLU A 221 -16.05 -5.06 4.64
CA GLU A 221 -15.49 -6.09 5.52
C GLU A 221 -14.99 -5.46 6.82
N PHE A 222 -15.15 -6.17 7.92
CA PHE A 222 -14.74 -5.70 9.23
C PHE A 222 -14.06 -6.79 10.05
N VAL A 223 -12.87 -6.50 10.55
CA VAL A 223 -12.14 -7.41 11.43
C VAL A 223 -12.65 -7.24 12.86
N VAL A 224 -13.16 -8.33 13.41
CA VAL A 224 -13.66 -8.40 14.79
C VAL A 224 -12.59 -9.01 15.67
N PRO A 225 -12.14 -8.34 16.73
CA PRO A 225 -11.12 -8.89 17.63
C PRO A 225 -11.62 -10.06 18.46
N ALA A 226 -10.69 -10.85 18.96
CA ALA A 226 -10.99 -12.00 19.80
C ALA A 226 -11.82 -11.58 21.03
N GLY A 227 -12.86 -12.35 21.33
CA GLY A 227 -13.77 -12.11 22.49
C GLY A 227 -14.83 -11.03 22.23
N LYS A 228 -14.93 -10.48 21.03
CA LYS A 228 -16.00 -9.59 20.59
C LYS A 228 -16.86 -10.28 19.55
N THR A 229 -18.03 -9.69 19.28
CA THR A 229 -18.94 -10.12 18.22
C THR A 229 -19.20 -8.97 17.25
N PHE A 230 -19.56 -9.28 16.01
CA PHE A 230 -19.85 -8.25 15.01
C PHE A 230 -21.03 -7.33 15.44
N SER A 231 -21.96 -7.85 16.23
CA SER A 231 -23.07 -7.06 16.79
C SER A 231 -22.64 -6.02 17.85
N ASP A 232 -21.39 -6.05 18.31
CA ASP A 232 -20.86 -5.02 19.21
C ASP A 232 -20.45 -3.75 18.46
N TYR A 233 -20.49 -3.77 17.13
CA TYR A 233 -20.01 -2.70 16.25
C TYR A 233 -21.12 -2.13 15.37
N SER A 234 -20.90 -0.90 14.95
CA SER A 234 -21.72 -0.22 13.94
C SER A 234 -20.80 0.55 13.00
N ILE A 235 -21.27 0.71 11.76
CA ILE A 235 -20.63 1.57 10.77
C ILE A 235 -21.49 2.79 10.50
N HIS A 236 -20.87 3.95 10.35
CA HIS A 236 -21.47 5.16 9.81
C HIS A 236 -20.70 5.60 8.59
N THR A 237 -21.33 5.50 7.44
CA THR A 237 -20.76 5.91 6.16
C THR A 237 -21.39 7.21 5.71
N GLN A 238 -20.54 8.13 5.24
CA GLN A 238 -20.94 9.42 4.68
C GLN A 238 -20.29 9.57 3.31
N ILE A 239 -21.07 10.01 2.34
CA ILE A 239 -20.64 10.30 0.97
C ILE A 239 -20.70 11.80 0.79
N PHE A 240 -19.58 12.39 0.37
CA PHE A 240 -19.45 13.82 0.13
C PHE A 240 -19.25 14.10 -1.36
N ASP A 241 -19.79 15.20 -1.83
CA ASP A 241 -19.48 15.70 -3.17
C ASP A 241 -18.06 16.31 -3.23
N PRO A 242 -17.52 16.62 -4.42
CA PRO A 242 -16.20 17.24 -4.56
C PRO A 242 -16.06 18.62 -3.88
N GLN A 243 -17.17 19.28 -3.52
CA GLN A 243 -17.19 20.54 -2.78
C GLN A 243 -17.23 20.33 -1.26
N GLY A 244 -17.33 19.08 -0.79
CA GLY A 244 -17.37 18.72 0.62
C GLY A 244 -18.78 18.78 1.25
N ASN A 245 -19.82 18.89 0.44
CA ASN A 245 -21.20 18.81 0.95
C ASN A 245 -21.60 17.36 1.11
N LEU A 246 -22.38 17.05 2.15
CA LEU A 246 -22.91 15.71 2.38
C LEU A 246 -23.95 15.36 1.31
N ALA A 247 -23.65 14.34 0.49
CA ALA A 247 -24.53 13.84 -0.57
C ALA A 247 -25.45 12.72 -0.04
N ALA A 248 -24.91 11.80 0.76
CA ALA A 248 -25.70 10.74 1.40
C ALA A 248 -25.02 10.23 2.66
N GLU A 249 -25.78 9.64 3.57
CA GLU A 249 -25.25 8.93 4.74
C GLU A 249 -26.12 7.74 5.12
N ASN A 250 -25.50 6.74 5.73
CA ASN A 250 -26.18 5.58 6.27
C ASN A 250 -25.45 5.08 7.54
N ARG A 251 -26.23 4.59 8.52
CA ARG A 251 -25.72 3.92 9.71
C ARG A 251 -26.28 2.51 9.78
N LYS A 252 -25.41 1.53 10.00
CA LYS A 252 -25.81 0.13 10.16
C LYS A 252 -25.14 -0.49 11.37
N ASN A 253 -25.90 -1.20 12.17
CA ASN A 253 -25.41 -2.03 13.26
C ASN A 253 -25.09 -3.42 12.71
N GLY A 254 -23.99 -4.02 13.16
CA GLY A 254 -23.68 -5.40 12.86
C GLY A 254 -24.68 -6.34 13.52
N THR A 255 -24.93 -7.48 12.89
CA THR A 255 -25.73 -8.56 13.46
C THR A 255 -24.95 -9.87 13.36
N LYS A 256 -25.36 -10.88 14.14
CA LYS A 256 -24.73 -12.19 14.11
C LYS A 256 -24.86 -12.94 12.78
N TYR A 257 -25.62 -12.41 11.82
CA TYR A 257 -25.89 -13.02 10.51
C TYR A 257 -25.11 -12.38 9.37
N ASP A 258 -24.42 -11.27 9.62
CA ASP A 258 -23.81 -10.44 8.54
C ASP A 258 -22.39 -10.89 8.14
N ASN A 259 -21.88 -12.03 8.64
CA ASN A 259 -20.56 -12.59 8.30
C ASN A 259 -19.41 -11.57 8.38
N ASN A 260 -19.48 -10.61 9.31
CA ASN A 260 -18.53 -9.50 9.47
C ASN A 260 -18.47 -8.56 8.25
N VAL A 261 -19.56 -8.42 7.50
CA VAL A 261 -19.68 -7.47 6.40
C VAL A 261 -20.84 -6.52 6.68
N PHE A 262 -20.59 -5.23 6.61
CA PHE A 262 -21.63 -4.21 6.60
C PHE A 262 -22.04 -3.94 5.16
N GLU A 263 -23.29 -4.22 4.82
CA GLU A 263 -23.89 -3.85 3.53
C GLU A 263 -24.80 -2.64 3.73
N GLN A 264 -24.59 -1.60 2.94
CA GLN A 264 -25.32 -0.33 3.04
C GLN A 264 -25.73 0.15 1.66
N ASP A 265 -26.95 0.66 1.55
CA ASP A 265 -27.50 1.24 0.33
C ASP A 265 -27.60 2.76 0.47
N PHE A 266 -27.32 3.48 -0.62
CA PHE A 266 -27.37 4.93 -0.70
C PHE A 266 -28.08 5.36 -1.96
N LEU A 267 -28.90 6.39 -1.83
CA LEU A 267 -29.47 7.12 -2.95
C LEU A 267 -28.73 8.45 -3.09
N ILE A 268 -28.09 8.65 -4.25
CA ILE A 268 -27.44 9.92 -4.58
C ILE A 268 -28.38 10.70 -5.49
N GLU A 269 -28.93 11.79 -4.98
CA GLU A 269 -29.81 12.67 -5.74
C GLU A 269 -29.02 13.58 -6.70
N ASN A 270 -29.52 13.74 -7.93
CA ASN A 270 -28.95 14.61 -8.97
C ASN A 270 -27.45 14.38 -9.19
N PRO A 271 -27.01 13.14 -9.45
CA PRO A 271 -25.59 12.84 -9.57
C PRO A 271 -24.96 13.60 -10.74
N GLN A 272 -23.76 14.13 -10.50
CA GLN A 272 -22.96 14.73 -11.57
C GLN A 272 -22.22 13.64 -12.35
N LEU A 273 -22.82 13.22 -13.45
CA LEU A 273 -22.29 12.10 -14.23
C LEU A 273 -21.02 12.52 -14.98
N TRP A 274 -20.08 11.59 -15.06
CA TRP A 274 -18.93 11.73 -15.94
C TRP A 274 -19.34 11.57 -17.40
N THR A 275 -18.93 12.51 -18.25
CA THR A 275 -19.05 12.39 -19.70
C THR A 275 -17.74 12.85 -20.35
N VAL A 276 -17.56 12.57 -21.65
CA VAL A 276 -16.40 13.04 -22.42
C VAL A 276 -16.34 14.57 -22.44
N ASP A 277 -17.49 15.23 -22.50
CA ASP A 277 -17.59 16.70 -22.57
C ASP A 277 -17.54 17.36 -21.17
N THR A 278 -17.98 16.66 -20.15
CA THR A 278 -17.99 17.09 -18.75
C THR A 278 -17.43 15.99 -17.86
N PRO A 279 -16.09 15.87 -17.74
CA PRO A 279 -15.45 14.83 -16.96
C PRO A 279 -15.49 15.14 -15.46
N ASN A 280 -16.66 14.97 -14.84
CA ASN A 280 -16.84 15.08 -13.41
C ASN A 280 -16.19 13.86 -12.71
N LEU A 281 -15.27 14.08 -11.74
CA LEU A 281 -14.54 13.06 -10.98
C LEU A 281 -14.94 13.12 -9.51
#